data_ae49a3cbc3f280f3a8218355dd843744
#
_entry.id   ae49a3cbc3f280f3a8218355dd843744
#
_cell.length_a   1.000
_cell.length_b   1.000
_cell.length_c   1.000
_cell.angle_alpha   90.00
_cell.angle_beta   90.00
_cell.angle_gamma   90.00
#
_symmetry.space_group_name_H-M   'P 1'
#
loop_
_entity.id
_entity.type
_entity.pdbx_description
1 polymer ?
#
loop_
_entity_poly.entity_id
_entity_poly.type
_entity_poly.pdbx_seq_one_letter_code
_entity_poly.pdbx_strand_id
1 'polypeptide(L)'
;YNWWNECLHGVARAGIATVYPQAIGLAATFDDDALLRAASIISDEARAKHHQFVREGQRGIYQGLTYWSPNINIFRDPRWGRGQETYGEDPYLTSRMGLAFVRGLQGDDPNYLKLVATAKHFAVHSGPEYDRHHFNATPSRYDLADTYLPAFQTLVQQGSVASVMCAYNRLDGEPCCGSDALQVEILRDRWGFKGYIVSDCGAIDDFYKYHKTYADAKSASVKAVRAGTDLECGGSYESLKEAVRDGKITEEDLNVSLRRLFLARMKLGLFLPEGENPYTAIPYSVVDCEQHRKDALEMARKSIVLLKNENNLLPLSKKLRKIAVIGPAATDSVSLLGNYNGTPGKLTTFLEGIRRKVSSDVEVVYEKGVNLTDDNMFYPVDIWQLLQSKGSKGVHADYFNLSLIHI
;
A
#
# COMPACT_ATOMS: atom_id res chain seq x y z
N TYR A 1 13.51 -15.19 -0.78
CA TYR A 1 13.12 -13.80 -1.06
C TYR A 1 11.59 -13.68 -0.99
N ASN A 2 11.08 -12.77 -0.17
CA ASN A 2 9.64 -12.51 -0.11
C ASN A 2 9.28 -11.30 -0.99
N TRP A 3 8.23 -11.47 -1.81
CA TRP A 3 7.80 -10.46 -2.77
C TRP A 3 6.87 -9.41 -2.17
N TRP A 4 6.24 -9.69 -1.03
CA TRP A 4 5.26 -8.81 -0.43
C TRP A 4 5.90 -7.77 0.48
N ASN A 5 5.91 -6.53 0.04
CA ASN A 5 6.30 -5.36 0.81
C ASN A 5 5.36 -4.21 0.45
N GLU A 6 5.12 -3.29 1.39
CA GLU A 6 4.19 -2.18 1.22
C GLU A 6 4.81 -0.87 1.70
N CYS A 7 4.52 0.22 0.99
CA CYS A 7 5.02 1.54 1.39
C CYS A 7 4.13 2.69 0.89
N LEU A 8 2.81 2.59 0.99
CA LEU A 8 1.88 3.60 0.49
C LEU A 8 2.18 5.02 1.00
N HIS A 9 2.70 5.14 2.22
CA HIS A 9 3.07 6.41 2.84
C HIS A 9 4.20 6.26 3.87
N GLY A 10 5.14 5.38 3.62
CA GLY A 10 6.27 4.98 4.47
C GLY A 10 6.45 3.47 4.46
N VAL A 11 7.64 2.98 4.80
CA VAL A 11 7.93 1.53 4.83
C VAL A 11 7.05 0.83 5.86
N ALA A 12 6.19 -0.07 5.39
CA ALA A 12 5.16 -0.69 6.23
C ALA A 12 5.65 -1.94 6.96
N ARG A 13 5.11 -2.15 8.17
CA ARG A 13 5.12 -3.39 8.95
C ARG A 13 6.50 -4.04 9.16
N ALA A 14 7.55 -3.28 9.03
CA ALA A 14 8.93 -3.72 9.21
C ALA A 14 9.64 -2.94 10.35
N GLY A 15 8.94 -2.58 11.40
CA GLY A 15 9.44 -1.80 12.53
C GLY A 15 9.49 -0.28 12.25
N ILE A 16 10.46 0.41 12.82
CA ILE A 16 10.57 1.88 12.74
C ILE A 16 10.73 2.35 11.29
N ALA A 17 9.97 3.37 10.92
CA ALA A 17 10.08 4.07 9.64
C ALA A 17 9.46 5.47 9.75
N THR A 18 9.86 6.39 8.88
CA THR A 18 9.14 7.65 8.69
C THR A 18 7.75 7.39 8.14
N VAL A 19 6.72 7.92 8.80
CA VAL A 19 5.32 7.80 8.38
C VAL A 19 4.82 9.15 7.90
N TYR A 20 4.39 9.19 6.66
CA TYR A 20 3.78 10.35 5.99
C TYR A 20 2.26 10.34 6.18
N PRO A 21 1.55 11.44 5.84
CA PRO A 21 0.10 11.38 5.67
C PRO A 21 -0.30 10.24 4.73
N GLN A 22 -1.49 9.69 4.92
CA GLN A 22 -2.03 8.68 4.00
C GLN A 22 -2.11 9.23 2.57
N ALA A 23 -2.12 8.35 1.57
CA ALA A 23 -2.04 8.72 0.16
C ALA A 23 -3.08 9.77 -0.26
N ILE A 24 -4.31 9.68 0.26
CA ILE A 24 -5.36 10.68 0.01
C ILE A 24 -4.98 12.08 0.54
N GLY A 25 -4.31 12.15 1.68
CA GLY A 25 -3.75 13.41 2.22
C GLY A 25 -2.55 13.91 1.43
N LEU A 26 -1.68 13.00 0.95
CA LEU A 26 -0.58 13.36 0.05
C LEU A 26 -1.11 13.95 -1.27
N ALA A 27 -2.19 13.40 -1.82
CA ALA A 27 -2.83 13.95 -3.00
C ALA A 27 -3.43 15.36 -2.78
N ALA A 28 -3.96 15.64 -1.58
CA ALA A 28 -4.51 16.95 -1.23
C ALA A 28 -3.46 18.08 -1.22
N THR A 29 -2.18 17.76 -1.29
CA THR A 29 -1.10 18.76 -1.46
C THR A 29 -1.07 19.36 -2.87
N PHE A 30 -1.54 18.66 -3.88
CA PHE A 30 -1.39 19.01 -5.31
C PHE A 30 0.07 19.29 -5.71
N ASP A 31 1.04 18.67 -5.03
CA ASP A 31 2.48 18.91 -5.16
C ASP A 31 3.19 17.59 -5.46
N ASP A 32 3.31 17.28 -6.76
CA ASP A 32 3.94 16.06 -7.23
C ASP A 32 5.47 16.04 -7.02
N ASP A 33 6.13 17.22 -7.02
CA ASP A 33 7.56 17.31 -6.67
C ASP A 33 7.81 16.98 -5.19
N ALA A 34 6.95 17.44 -4.29
CA ALA A 34 7.03 17.07 -2.90
C ALA A 34 6.76 15.56 -2.69
N LEU A 35 5.83 14.97 -3.43
CA LEU A 35 5.58 13.54 -3.38
C LEU A 35 6.74 12.72 -3.96
N LEU A 36 7.38 13.18 -5.04
CA LEU A 36 8.60 12.58 -5.58
C LEU A 36 9.71 12.52 -4.50
N ARG A 37 9.91 13.63 -3.78
CA ARG A 37 10.88 13.69 -2.69
C ARG A 37 10.53 12.73 -1.56
N ALA A 38 9.26 12.71 -1.11
CA ALA A 38 8.81 11.79 -0.08
C ALA A 38 9.00 10.31 -0.50
N ALA A 39 8.65 9.96 -1.73
CA ALA A 39 8.86 8.61 -2.27
C ALA A 39 10.35 8.24 -2.37
N SER A 40 11.22 9.21 -2.68
CA SER A 40 12.67 9.01 -2.69
C SER A 40 13.21 8.72 -1.28
N ILE A 41 12.72 9.42 -0.28
CA ILE A 41 13.04 9.17 1.14
C ILE A 41 12.52 7.78 1.57
N ILE A 42 11.29 7.44 1.24
CA ILE A 42 10.72 6.11 1.53
C ILE A 42 11.58 5.01 0.94
N SER A 43 12.06 5.19 -0.30
CA SER A 43 12.89 4.19 -0.97
C SER A 43 14.31 4.10 -0.37
N ASP A 44 14.86 5.19 0.17
CA ASP A 44 16.12 5.15 0.93
C ASP A 44 15.96 4.32 2.21
N GLU A 45 14.91 4.57 2.97
CA GLU A 45 14.63 3.79 4.18
C GLU A 45 14.38 2.31 3.87
N ALA A 46 13.65 2.02 2.78
CA ALA A 46 13.39 0.64 2.34
C ALA A 46 14.69 -0.10 2.00
N ARG A 47 15.61 0.53 1.27
CA ARG A 47 16.92 -0.02 0.97
C ARG A 47 17.77 -0.24 2.22
N ALA A 48 17.87 0.77 3.09
CA ALA A 48 18.61 0.69 4.34
C ALA A 48 18.14 -0.48 5.21
N LYS A 49 16.82 -0.63 5.36
CA LYS A 49 16.19 -1.73 6.12
C LYS A 49 16.45 -3.09 5.49
N HIS A 50 16.25 -3.20 4.16
CA HIS A 50 16.53 -4.45 3.44
C HIS A 50 17.98 -4.92 3.64
N HIS A 51 18.94 -4.03 3.49
CA HIS A 51 20.35 -4.38 3.67
C HIS A 51 20.66 -4.82 5.10
N GLN A 52 20.00 -4.19 6.09
CA GLN A 52 20.15 -4.61 7.49
C GLN A 52 19.56 -6.01 7.71
N PHE A 53 18.33 -6.27 7.22
CA PHE A 53 17.72 -7.61 7.30
C PHE A 53 18.58 -8.68 6.63
N VAL A 54 19.15 -8.37 5.46
CA VAL A 54 20.02 -9.31 4.75
C VAL A 54 21.27 -9.64 5.57
N ARG A 55 21.91 -8.64 6.20
CA ARG A 55 23.07 -8.86 7.10
C ARG A 55 22.71 -9.71 8.33
N GLU A 56 21.48 -9.59 8.82
CA GLU A 56 20.94 -10.37 9.93
C GLU A 56 20.41 -11.76 9.49
N GLY A 57 20.55 -12.14 8.21
CA GLY A 57 20.05 -13.40 7.68
C GLY A 57 18.55 -13.47 7.46
N GLN A 58 17.83 -12.36 7.60
CA GLN A 58 16.38 -12.27 7.47
C GLN A 58 15.94 -12.03 6.03
N ARG A 59 14.87 -12.72 5.61
CA ARG A 59 14.31 -12.65 4.24
C ARG A 59 12.80 -12.87 4.22
N GLY A 60 12.14 -12.48 5.30
CA GLY A 60 10.68 -12.65 5.48
C GLY A 60 9.83 -11.64 4.72
N ILE A 61 8.54 -11.68 5.00
CA ILE A 61 7.54 -10.69 4.55
C ILE A 61 7.94 -9.28 5.03
N TYR A 62 7.72 -8.27 4.23
CA TYR A 62 8.09 -6.86 4.46
C TYR A 62 9.60 -6.59 4.57
N GLN A 63 10.45 -7.51 4.14
CA GLN A 63 11.90 -7.38 4.21
C GLN A 63 12.59 -7.36 2.83
N GLY A 64 11.80 -7.37 1.75
CA GLY A 64 12.27 -7.33 0.36
C GLY A 64 12.36 -5.92 -0.23
N LEU A 65 12.47 -5.87 -1.56
CA LEU A 65 12.60 -4.63 -2.36
C LEU A 65 11.53 -4.50 -3.44
N THR A 66 10.52 -5.39 -3.43
CA THR A 66 9.38 -5.35 -4.35
C THR A 66 8.16 -4.81 -3.59
N TYR A 67 7.80 -3.56 -3.85
CA TYR A 67 6.78 -2.84 -3.09
C TYR A 67 5.46 -2.75 -3.86
N TRP A 68 4.39 -3.24 -3.25
CA TRP A 68 3.05 -3.24 -3.84
C TRP A 68 2.35 -1.90 -3.62
N SER A 69 2.97 -0.87 -4.16
CA SER A 69 2.58 0.53 -4.08
C SER A 69 3.02 1.25 -5.37
N PRO A 70 2.27 2.26 -5.84
CA PRO A 70 1.11 2.94 -5.26
C PRO A 70 -0.23 2.26 -5.59
N ASN A 71 -1.28 2.59 -4.79
CA ASN A 71 -2.67 2.32 -5.14
C ASN A 71 -3.22 3.50 -5.96
N ILE A 72 -3.43 3.28 -7.26
CA ILE A 72 -3.92 4.28 -8.22
C ILE A 72 -5.34 4.00 -8.70
N ASN A 73 -6.12 3.26 -7.93
CA ASN A 73 -7.55 3.11 -8.19
C ASN A 73 -8.27 4.44 -7.96
N ILE A 74 -9.31 4.69 -8.75
CA ILE A 74 -10.17 5.86 -8.61
C ILE A 74 -11.16 5.64 -7.46
N PHE A 75 -11.16 6.53 -6.48
CA PHE A 75 -12.05 6.48 -5.33
C PHE A 75 -13.44 7.02 -5.70
N ARG A 76 -14.30 6.17 -6.24
CA ARG A 76 -15.65 6.54 -6.71
C ARG A 76 -16.79 6.22 -5.75
N ASP A 77 -16.59 5.30 -4.82
CA ASP A 77 -17.65 4.81 -3.92
C ASP A 77 -17.17 4.87 -2.46
N PRO A 78 -17.84 5.65 -1.59
CA PRO A 78 -17.44 5.81 -0.18
C PRO A 78 -17.58 4.52 0.63
N ARG A 79 -18.30 3.51 0.12
CA ARG A 79 -18.42 2.19 0.76
C ARG A 79 -17.18 1.30 0.52
N TRP A 80 -16.28 1.71 -0.35
CA TRP A 80 -15.02 1.02 -0.53
C TRP A 80 -14.06 1.33 0.62
N GLY A 81 -13.66 0.29 1.38
CA GLY A 81 -12.87 0.41 2.61
C GLY A 81 -11.42 0.86 2.43
N ARG A 82 -10.94 1.07 1.18
CA ARG A 82 -9.54 1.38 0.86
C ARG A 82 -9.35 2.75 0.19
N GLY A 83 -10.35 3.62 0.25
CA GLY A 83 -10.29 4.95 -0.39
C GLY A 83 -9.12 5.81 0.09
N GLN A 84 -8.77 5.74 1.37
CA GLN A 84 -7.64 6.48 1.95
C GLN A 84 -6.26 6.07 1.40
N GLU A 85 -6.14 4.90 0.79
CA GLU A 85 -4.92 4.41 0.17
C GLU A 85 -4.66 5.03 -1.21
N THR A 86 -5.63 5.77 -1.77
CA THR A 86 -5.60 6.30 -3.14
C THR A 86 -5.32 7.79 -3.18
N TYR A 87 -5.10 8.30 -4.39
CA TYR A 87 -4.93 9.72 -4.65
C TYR A 87 -6.25 10.45 -4.96
N GLY A 88 -7.41 9.80 -4.74
CA GLY A 88 -8.73 10.39 -4.88
C GLY A 88 -9.48 9.96 -6.14
N GLU A 89 -10.39 10.83 -6.59
CA GLU A 89 -11.35 10.52 -7.65
C GLU A 89 -10.93 11.04 -9.04
N ASP A 90 -9.97 11.95 -9.10
CA ASP A 90 -9.55 12.57 -10.36
C ASP A 90 -8.45 11.74 -11.06
N PRO A 91 -8.66 11.29 -12.32
CA PRO A 91 -7.71 10.46 -13.04
C PRO A 91 -6.39 11.19 -13.37
N TYR A 92 -6.45 12.51 -13.62
CA TYR A 92 -5.26 13.28 -13.93
C TYR A 92 -4.38 13.50 -12.71
N LEU A 93 -4.96 13.92 -11.59
CA LEU A 93 -4.23 14.05 -10.33
C LEU A 93 -3.63 12.70 -9.90
N THR A 94 -4.42 11.61 -9.99
CA THR A 94 -3.93 10.26 -9.71
C THR A 94 -2.76 9.86 -10.60
N SER A 95 -2.81 10.21 -11.88
CA SER A 95 -1.72 9.97 -12.82
C SER A 95 -0.45 10.74 -12.44
N ARG A 96 -0.56 12.04 -12.11
CA ARG A 96 0.57 12.88 -11.73
C ARG A 96 1.22 12.41 -10.42
N MET A 97 0.41 12.21 -9.39
CA MET A 97 0.88 11.75 -8.08
C MET A 97 1.46 10.33 -8.16
N GLY A 98 0.78 9.42 -8.84
CA GLY A 98 1.27 8.06 -9.06
C GLY A 98 2.60 8.02 -9.80
N LEU A 99 2.76 8.86 -10.84
CA LEU A 99 4.01 8.96 -11.62
C LEU A 99 5.17 9.45 -10.74
N ALA A 100 4.96 10.51 -9.95
CA ALA A 100 5.94 11.03 -9.01
C ALA A 100 6.36 9.96 -7.98
N PHE A 101 5.38 9.25 -7.44
CA PHE A 101 5.62 8.18 -6.46
C PHE A 101 6.43 7.02 -7.06
N VAL A 102 6.06 6.53 -8.25
CA VAL A 102 6.80 5.46 -8.93
C VAL A 102 8.25 5.87 -9.21
N ARG A 103 8.46 7.08 -9.73
CA ARG A 103 9.82 7.59 -10.00
C ARG A 103 10.66 7.66 -8.73
N GLY A 104 10.11 8.18 -7.63
CA GLY A 104 10.81 8.24 -6.34
C GLY A 104 11.14 6.87 -5.76
N LEU A 105 10.24 5.89 -5.93
CA LEU A 105 10.50 4.53 -5.49
C LEU A 105 11.56 3.82 -6.34
N GLN A 106 11.48 3.96 -7.67
CA GLN A 106 12.37 3.21 -8.59
C GLN A 106 13.76 3.82 -8.72
N GLY A 107 13.92 5.12 -8.37
CA GLY A 107 15.17 5.84 -8.54
C GLY A 107 15.48 6.19 -9.98
N ASP A 108 16.63 6.76 -10.22
CA ASP A 108 17.09 7.33 -11.49
C ASP A 108 18.34 6.65 -12.08
N ASP A 109 18.85 5.59 -11.43
CA ASP A 109 19.99 4.83 -11.96
C ASP A 109 19.57 4.12 -13.27
N PRO A 110 20.36 4.25 -14.35
CA PRO A 110 20.00 3.69 -15.66
C PRO A 110 20.00 2.17 -15.72
N ASN A 111 20.73 1.50 -14.82
CA ASN A 111 20.94 0.05 -14.82
C ASN A 111 20.15 -0.66 -13.72
N TYR A 112 20.00 -0.01 -12.55
CA TYR A 112 19.46 -0.61 -11.35
C TYR A 112 18.23 0.12 -10.83
N LEU A 113 17.22 -0.65 -10.45
CA LEU A 113 16.06 -0.13 -9.73
C LEU A 113 16.41 0.00 -8.24
N LYS A 114 16.06 1.13 -7.65
CA LYS A 114 16.15 1.31 -6.20
C LYS A 114 15.14 0.41 -5.49
N LEU A 115 13.87 0.43 -5.93
CA LEU A 115 12.82 -0.53 -5.57
C LEU A 115 12.05 -0.93 -6.83
N VAL A 116 11.32 -2.03 -6.78
CA VAL A 116 10.22 -2.28 -7.72
C VAL A 116 8.98 -1.62 -7.16
N ALA A 117 8.41 -0.66 -7.88
CA ALA A 117 7.08 -0.15 -7.64
C ALA A 117 6.03 -1.02 -8.35
N THR A 118 4.84 -1.14 -7.78
CA THR A 118 3.72 -1.91 -8.33
C THR A 118 2.46 -1.06 -8.41
N ALA A 119 2.01 -0.77 -9.62
CA ALA A 119 0.73 -0.08 -9.83
C ALA A 119 -0.44 -1.02 -9.53
N LYS A 120 -1.34 -0.64 -8.62
CA LYS A 120 -2.43 -1.49 -8.17
C LYS A 120 -3.76 -0.74 -8.01
N HIS A 121 -4.88 -1.42 -8.14
CA HIS A 121 -5.13 -2.81 -8.57
C HIS A 121 -5.76 -2.76 -9.96
N PHE A 122 -5.22 -3.47 -10.93
CA PHE A 122 -5.60 -3.37 -12.34
C PHE A 122 -6.69 -4.39 -12.69
N ALA A 123 -7.99 -4.01 -12.94
CA ALA A 123 -8.47 -2.64 -13.03
C ALA A 123 -9.89 -2.53 -12.41
N VAL A 124 -10.34 -1.27 -12.21
CA VAL A 124 -11.69 -0.94 -11.72
C VAL A 124 -12.00 -1.53 -10.33
N HIS A 125 -11.00 -1.64 -9.47
CA HIS A 125 -11.10 -2.17 -8.11
C HIS A 125 -11.46 -1.06 -7.12
N SER A 126 -12.75 -0.73 -7.00
CA SER A 126 -13.28 0.25 -6.04
C SER A 126 -14.78 0.06 -5.82
N GLY A 127 -15.24 -1.19 -5.78
CA GLY A 127 -16.61 -1.56 -5.40
C GLY A 127 -16.80 -1.57 -3.88
N PRO A 128 -18.04 -1.81 -3.40
CA PRO A 128 -18.32 -1.93 -1.98
C PRO A 128 -17.44 -3.01 -1.31
N GLU A 129 -16.94 -2.69 -0.12
CA GLU A 129 -15.95 -3.55 0.58
C GLU A 129 -16.47 -4.96 0.86
N TYR A 130 -17.76 -5.10 1.20
CA TYR A 130 -18.38 -6.40 1.49
C TYR A 130 -18.44 -7.33 0.26
N ASP A 131 -18.34 -6.77 -0.95
CA ASP A 131 -18.43 -7.50 -2.22
C ASP A 131 -17.07 -7.68 -2.91
N ARG A 132 -15.98 -7.37 -2.23
CA ARG A 132 -14.61 -7.34 -2.77
C ARG A 132 -14.28 -8.56 -3.63
N HIS A 133 -14.62 -9.77 -3.18
CA HIS A 133 -14.30 -11.04 -3.82
C HIS A 133 -15.34 -11.52 -4.84
N HIS A 134 -16.51 -10.87 -4.92
CA HIS A 134 -17.59 -11.25 -5.84
C HIS A 134 -17.86 -10.18 -6.90
N PHE A 135 -17.37 -8.97 -6.67
CA PHE A 135 -17.68 -7.79 -7.46
C PHE A 135 -17.39 -8.01 -8.95
N ASN A 136 -18.36 -7.63 -9.78
CA ASN A 136 -18.21 -7.58 -11.23
C ASN A 136 -18.39 -6.14 -11.70
N ALA A 137 -17.30 -5.48 -12.07
CA ALA A 137 -17.34 -4.12 -12.59
C ALA A 137 -17.80 -4.15 -14.04
N THR A 138 -18.77 -3.29 -14.38
CA THR A 138 -19.33 -3.14 -15.73
C THR A 138 -19.34 -1.67 -16.15
N PRO A 139 -18.17 -1.01 -16.23
CA PRO A 139 -18.09 0.37 -16.69
C PRO A 139 -18.42 0.45 -18.18
N SER A 140 -18.91 1.62 -18.62
CA SER A 140 -18.96 1.85 -20.06
C SER A 140 -17.54 1.87 -20.66
N ARG A 141 -17.42 1.65 -21.96
CA ARG A 141 -16.12 1.76 -22.67
C ARG A 141 -15.52 3.17 -22.53
N TYR A 142 -16.37 4.17 -22.46
CA TYR A 142 -15.96 5.55 -22.23
C TYR A 142 -15.36 5.69 -20.83
N ASP A 143 -16.09 5.30 -19.78
CA ASP A 143 -15.62 5.41 -18.39
C ASP A 143 -14.34 4.59 -18.15
N LEU A 144 -14.25 3.40 -18.78
CA LEU A 144 -13.04 2.60 -18.69
C LEU A 144 -11.83 3.35 -19.25
N ALA A 145 -11.97 3.97 -20.42
CA ALA A 145 -10.89 4.66 -21.13
C ALA A 145 -10.57 6.05 -20.52
N ASP A 146 -11.59 6.77 -20.04
CA ASP A 146 -11.45 8.14 -19.56
C ASP A 146 -11.09 8.21 -18.06
N THR A 147 -11.60 7.29 -17.27
CA THR A 147 -11.52 7.35 -15.81
C THR A 147 -10.59 6.29 -15.20
N TYR A 148 -10.75 5.01 -15.57
CA TYR A 148 -10.10 3.92 -14.85
C TYR A 148 -8.73 3.51 -15.38
N LEU A 149 -8.48 3.69 -16.66
CA LEU A 149 -7.21 3.27 -17.29
C LEU A 149 -6.12 4.36 -17.34
N PRO A 150 -6.40 5.68 -17.37
CA PRO A 150 -5.39 6.70 -17.61
C PRO A 150 -4.22 6.69 -16.64
N ALA A 151 -4.47 6.49 -15.33
CA ALA A 151 -3.40 6.45 -14.36
C ALA A 151 -2.46 5.26 -14.60
N PHE A 152 -2.99 4.06 -14.87
CA PHE A 152 -2.18 2.89 -15.22
C PHE A 152 -1.37 3.11 -16.49
N GLN A 153 -2.00 3.66 -17.53
CA GLN A 153 -1.31 3.99 -18.78
C GLN A 153 -0.15 4.96 -18.55
N THR A 154 -0.36 6.01 -17.76
CA THR A 154 0.68 6.99 -17.42
C THR A 154 1.84 6.33 -16.69
N LEU A 155 1.58 5.49 -15.69
CA LEU A 155 2.63 4.84 -14.93
C LEU A 155 3.43 3.84 -15.78
N VAL A 156 2.77 3.17 -16.72
CA VAL A 156 3.44 2.25 -17.66
C VAL A 156 4.30 3.03 -18.67
N GLN A 157 3.71 4.00 -19.37
CA GLN A 157 4.37 4.65 -20.51
C GLN A 157 5.35 5.75 -20.12
N GLN A 158 5.07 6.49 -19.04
CA GLN A 158 5.90 7.61 -18.60
C GLN A 158 6.73 7.28 -17.35
N GLY A 159 6.25 6.36 -16.52
CA GLY A 159 6.91 5.94 -15.26
C GLY A 159 7.73 4.67 -15.40
N SER A 160 7.58 3.92 -16.50
CA SER A 160 8.21 2.60 -16.67
C SER A 160 8.04 1.73 -15.43
N VAL A 161 6.83 1.74 -14.84
CA VAL A 161 6.55 0.99 -13.61
C VAL A 161 6.93 -0.48 -13.78
N ALA A 162 7.69 -1.02 -12.83
CA ALA A 162 8.31 -2.33 -12.98
C ALA A 162 7.36 -3.51 -12.67
N SER A 163 6.23 -3.23 -12.01
CA SER A 163 5.21 -4.24 -11.72
C SER A 163 3.80 -3.65 -11.77
N VAL A 164 2.82 -4.51 -12.06
CA VAL A 164 1.39 -4.22 -11.97
C VAL A 164 0.74 -5.33 -11.17
N MET A 165 -0.20 -4.99 -10.29
CA MET A 165 -1.01 -5.97 -9.56
C MET A 165 -2.41 -6.03 -10.16
N CYS A 166 -2.83 -7.20 -10.59
CA CYS A 166 -4.20 -7.41 -11.04
C CYS A 166 -5.19 -7.49 -9.86
N ALA A 167 -6.40 -7.02 -10.09
CA ALA A 167 -7.42 -6.84 -9.05
C ALA A 167 -8.20 -8.11 -8.72
N TYR A 168 -8.85 -8.13 -7.54
CA TYR A 168 -9.75 -9.19 -7.13
C TYR A 168 -10.97 -9.36 -8.04
N ASN A 169 -11.56 -8.24 -8.45
CA ASN A 169 -12.86 -8.24 -9.13
C ASN A 169 -12.81 -8.81 -10.56
N ARG A 170 -14.00 -9.08 -11.07
CA ARG A 170 -14.21 -9.27 -12.50
C ARG A 170 -14.41 -7.92 -13.20
N LEU A 171 -14.06 -7.88 -14.48
CA LEU A 171 -14.43 -6.81 -15.41
C LEU A 171 -15.25 -7.44 -16.54
N ASP A 172 -16.48 -6.99 -16.71
CA ASP A 172 -17.43 -7.53 -17.70
C ASP A 172 -17.55 -9.08 -17.66
N GLY A 173 -17.51 -9.63 -16.44
CA GLY A 173 -17.64 -11.05 -16.18
C GLY A 173 -16.34 -11.85 -16.16
N GLU A 174 -15.22 -11.31 -16.66
CA GLU A 174 -13.91 -11.97 -16.66
C GLU A 174 -13.07 -11.55 -15.45
N PRO A 175 -12.46 -12.49 -14.68
CA PRO A 175 -11.54 -12.14 -13.60
C PRO A 175 -10.36 -11.31 -14.09
N CYS A 176 -10.06 -10.18 -13.44
CA CYS A 176 -8.98 -9.28 -13.87
C CYS A 176 -7.61 -9.99 -13.98
N CYS A 177 -7.30 -10.91 -13.06
CA CYS A 177 -6.05 -11.68 -13.09
C CYS A 177 -6.01 -12.79 -14.18
N GLY A 178 -7.11 -13.01 -14.89
CA GLY A 178 -7.20 -13.93 -16.01
C GLY A 178 -7.55 -13.25 -17.34
N SER A 179 -7.63 -11.93 -17.39
CA SER A 179 -8.12 -11.21 -18.55
C SER A 179 -7.03 -10.97 -19.59
N ASP A 180 -7.18 -11.62 -20.77
CA ASP A 180 -6.32 -11.37 -21.92
C ASP A 180 -6.48 -9.91 -22.41
N ALA A 181 -7.70 -9.39 -22.42
CA ALA A 181 -7.97 -8.01 -22.83
C ALA A 181 -7.22 -6.98 -21.96
N LEU A 182 -7.21 -7.18 -20.64
CA LEU A 182 -6.50 -6.27 -19.74
C LEU A 182 -4.98 -6.46 -19.79
N GLN A 183 -4.50 -7.69 -19.59
CA GLN A 183 -3.09 -7.95 -19.33
C GLN A 183 -2.26 -8.09 -20.60
N VAL A 184 -2.83 -8.65 -21.68
CA VAL A 184 -2.13 -8.80 -22.97
C VAL A 184 -2.40 -7.62 -23.86
N GLU A 185 -3.65 -7.45 -24.34
CA GLU A 185 -3.97 -6.46 -25.36
C GLU A 185 -3.73 -5.01 -24.89
N ILE A 186 -4.22 -4.64 -23.70
CA ILE A 186 -4.09 -3.27 -23.19
C ILE A 186 -2.71 -3.05 -22.60
N LEU A 187 -2.34 -3.82 -21.56
CA LEU A 187 -1.15 -3.54 -20.77
C LEU A 187 0.13 -3.79 -21.56
N ARG A 188 0.25 -4.94 -22.24
CA ARG A 188 1.49 -5.32 -22.93
C ARG A 188 1.54 -4.82 -24.37
N ASP A 189 0.51 -5.07 -25.16
CA ASP A 189 0.57 -4.79 -26.61
C ASP A 189 0.39 -3.30 -26.89
N ARG A 190 -0.64 -2.65 -26.31
CA ARG A 190 -0.91 -1.22 -26.56
C ARG A 190 0.00 -0.28 -25.78
N TRP A 191 0.27 -0.58 -24.49
CA TRP A 191 1.06 0.31 -23.63
C TRP A 191 2.54 -0.08 -23.54
N GLY A 192 2.90 -1.27 -24.01
CA GLY A 192 4.28 -1.73 -24.05
C GLY A 192 4.87 -2.11 -22.71
N PHE A 193 4.06 -2.54 -21.74
CA PHE A 193 4.52 -2.96 -20.41
C PHE A 193 5.53 -4.10 -20.48
N LYS A 194 6.68 -3.93 -19.85
CA LYS A 194 7.80 -4.89 -19.86
C LYS A 194 8.04 -5.58 -18.52
N GLY A 195 7.36 -5.13 -17.47
CA GLY A 195 7.51 -5.68 -16.13
C GLY A 195 6.75 -7.00 -15.89
N TYR A 196 6.66 -7.41 -14.63
CA TYR A 196 5.87 -8.58 -14.24
C TYR A 196 4.52 -8.16 -13.65
N ILE A 197 3.56 -9.10 -13.72
CA ILE A 197 2.23 -8.95 -13.11
C ILE A 197 2.15 -9.87 -11.89
N VAL A 198 1.72 -9.32 -10.76
CA VAL A 198 1.41 -10.07 -9.54
C VAL A 198 -0.10 -10.08 -9.29
N SER A 199 -0.64 -11.17 -8.79
CA SER A 199 -2.03 -11.20 -8.33
C SER A 199 -2.19 -10.48 -6.98
N ASP A 200 -3.35 -9.87 -6.73
CA ASP A 200 -3.73 -9.60 -5.35
C ASP A 200 -3.89 -10.91 -4.57
N CYS A 201 -3.79 -10.82 -3.22
CA CYS A 201 -3.67 -12.02 -2.38
C CYS A 201 -4.97 -12.85 -2.38
N GLY A 202 -4.89 -14.06 -2.94
CA GLY A 202 -6.05 -14.93 -3.12
C GLY A 202 -6.91 -14.62 -4.34
N ALA A 203 -6.54 -13.64 -5.18
CA ALA A 203 -7.36 -13.25 -6.34
C ALA A 203 -7.54 -14.37 -7.37
N ILE A 204 -6.59 -15.32 -7.47
CA ILE A 204 -6.74 -16.49 -8.36
C ILE A 204 -7.70 -17.51 -7.72
N ASP A 205 -7.72 -17.62 -6.40
CA ASP A 205 -8.71 -18.43 -5.68
C ASP A 205 -10.15 -17.97 -5.99
N ASP A 206 -10.34 -16.65 -6.15
CA ASP A 206 -11.65 -16.07 -6.43
C ASP A 206 -12.26 -16.63 -7.73
N PHE A 207 -11.46 -16.98 -8.74
CA PHE A 207 -11.94 -17.51 -10.02
C PHE A 207 -12.86 -18.73 -9.82
N TYR A 208 -12.53 -19.63 -8.90
CA TYR A 208 -13.29 -20.84 -8.65
C TYR A 208 -14.07 -20.83 -7.34
N LYS A 209 -13.62 -20.10 -6.32
CA LYS A 209 -14.31 -20.03 -5.03
C LYS A 209 -15.51 -19.09 -5.05
N TYR A 210 -15.35 -17.90 -5.62
CA TYR A 210 -16.34 -16.81 -5.54
C TYR A 210 -16.91 -16.40 -6.89
N HIS A 211 -16.11 -16.22 -7.91
CA HIS A 211 -16.57 -15.86 -9.26
C HIS A 211 -17.27 -17.03 -9.97
N LYS A 212 -16.92 -18.28 -9.67
CA LYS A 212 -17.44 -19.49 -10.29
C LYS A 212 -17.24 -19.52 -11.83
N THR A 213 -16.18 -18.87 -12.31
CA THR A 213 -15.82 -18.80 -13.74
C THR A 213 -14.93 -19.97 -14.17
N TYR A 214 -14.26 -20.62 -13.21
CA TYR A 214 -13.41 -21.79 -13.40
C TYR A 214 -13.80 -22.90 -12.42
N ALA A 215 -13.51 -24.15 -12.79
CA ALA A 215 -13.94 -25.30 -12.00
C ALA A 215 -13.11 -25.51 -10.73
N ASP A 216 -11.81 -25.24 -10.81
CA ASP A 216 -10.83 -25.58 -9.77
C ASP A 216 -9.58 -24.68 -9.83
N ALA A 217 -8.70 -24.84 -8.84
CA ALA A 217 -7.44 -24.10 -8.76
C ALA A 217 -6.53 -24.34 -9.97
N LYS A 218 -6.51 -25.56 -10.53
CA LYS A 218 -5.67 -25.91 -11.68
C LYS A 218 -6.08 -25.15 -12.94
N SER A 219 -7.36 -25.15 -13.27
CA SER A 219 -7.88 -24.43 -14.44
C SER A 219 -7.75 -22.91 -14.28
N ALA A 220 -7.98 -22.38 -13.07
CA ALA A 220 -7.77 -20.98 -12.73
C ALA A 220 -6.31 -20.55 -12.90
N SER A 221 -5.36 -21.34 -12.36
CA SER A 221 -3.93 -21.07 -12.45
C SER A 221 -3.40 -21.10 -13.88
N VAL A 222 -3.82 -22.08 -14.67
CA VAL A 222 -3.45 -22.17 -16.10
C VAL A 222 -3.92 -20.93 -16.86
N LYS A 223 -5.16 -20.49 -16.63
CA LYS A 223 -5.67 -19.25 -17.27
C LYS A 223 -4.91 -18.03 -16.83
N ALA A 224 -4.66 -17.87 -15.53
CA ALA A 224 -3.95 -16.71 -14.99
C ALA A 224 -2.53 -16.60 -15.56
N VAL A 225 -1.74 -17.69 -15.60
CA VAL A 225 -0.40 -17.70 -16.21
C VAL A 225 -0.44 -17.33 -17.68
N ARG A 226 -1.37 -17.94 -18.45
CA ARG A 226 -1.51 -17.65 -19.89
C ARG A 226 -1.93 -16.21 -20.18
N ALA A 227 -2.76 -15.63 -19.33
CA ALA A 227 -3.12 -14.22 -19.41
C ALA A 227 -1.96 -13.28 -18.99
N GLY A 228 -0.89 -13.82 -18.40
CA GLY A 228 0.32 -13.05 -18.06
C GLY A 228 0.48 -12.68 -16.60
N THR A 229 -0.31 -13.25 -15.67
CA THR A 229 -0.06 -13.13 -14.22
C THR A 229 1.15 -13.98 -13.85
N ASP A 230 2.28 -13.32 -13.64
CA ASP A 230 3.59 -13.96 -13.50
C ASP A 230 3.87 -14.47 -12.08
N LEU A 231 3.26 -13.84 -11.07
CA LEU A 231 3.43 -14.13 -9.65
C LEU A 231 2.09 -14.19 -8.95
N GLU A 232 1.88 -15.21 -8.15
CA GLU A 232 0.71 -15.31 -7.30
C GLU A 232 1.02 -14.88 -5.85
N CYS A 233 0.12 -14.11 -5.24
CA CYS A 233 -0.02 -14.01 -3.80
C CYS A 233 -1.13 -14.96 -3.36
N GLY A 234 -0.80 -16.19 -3.02
CA GLY A 234 -1.75 -17.24 -2.68
C GLY A 234 -1.14 -18.63 -2.75
N GLY A 235 -1.98 -19.65 -2.97
CA GLY A 235 -1.57 -21.05 -3.05
C GLY A 235 -2.07 -21.80 -4.28
N SER A 236 -2.86 -21.16 -5.18
CA SER A 236 -3.43 -21.83 -6.35
C SER A 236 -2.35 -22.31 -7.32
N TYR A 237 -1.22 -21.57 -7.44
CA TYR A 237 -0.11 -21.94 -8.34
C TYR A 237 0.62 -23.24 -7.95
N GLU A 238 0.41 -23.76 -6.75
CA GLU A 238 0.89 -25.10 -6.40
C GLU A 238 0.32 -26.18 -7.33
N SER A 239 -0.90 -25.97 -7.88
CA SER A 239 -1.56 -26.83 -8.86
C SER A 239 -0.91 -26.84 -10.25
N LEU A 240 -0.03 -25.87 -10.56
CA LEU A 240 0.68 -25.82 -11.85
C LEU A 240 1.57 -27.02 -12.08
N LYS A 241 2.12 -27.64 -11.04
CA LYS A 241 2.90 -28.88 -11.13
C LYS A 241 2.07 -30.01 -11.76
N GLU A 242 0.82 -30.13 -11.32
CA GLU A 242 -0.11 -31.12 -11.88
C GLU A 242 -0.55 -30.70 -13.29
N ALA A 243 -0.81 -29.41 -13.51
CA ALA A 243 -1.21 -28.89 -14.81
C ALA A 243 -0.15 -29.18 -15.91
N VAL A 244 1.15 -29.10 -15.59
CA VAL A 244 2.25 -29.47 -16.50
C VAL A 244 2.22 -30.97 -16.78
N ARG A 245 2.07 -31.82 -15.75
CA ARG A 245 1.97 -33.28 -15.93
C ARG A 245 0.79 -33.69 -16.83
N ASP A 246 -0.32 -32.98 -16.69
CA ASP A 246 -1.56 -33.23 -17.48
C ASP A 246 -1.49 -32.59 -18.87
N GLY A 247 -0.40 -31.94 -19.25
CA GLY A 247 -0.23 -31.24 -20.54
C GLY A 247 -1.16 -30.04 -20.73
N LYS A 248 -1.68 -29.47 -19.64
CA LYS A 248 -2.57 -28.28 -19.67
C LYS A 248 -1.81 -26.98 -19.82
N ILE A 249 -0.54 -26.96 -19.42
CA ILE A 249 0.39 -25.83 -19.55
C ILE A 249 1.79 -26.42 -19.78
N THR A 250 2.67 -25.67 -20.43
CA THR A 250 4.05 -26.10 -20.71
C THR A 250 5.05 -25.45 -19.76
N GLU A 251 6.22 -26.04 -19.63
CA GLU A 251 7.33 -25.39 -18.90
C GLU A 251 7.75 -24.07 -19.56
N GLU A 252 7.64 -23.95 -20.90
CA GLU A 252 7.98 -22.70 -21.59
C GLU A 252 6.99 -21.58 -21.25
N ASP A 253 5.73 -21.87 -21.06
CA ASP A 253 4.74 -20.89 -20.54
C ASP A 253 5.19 -20.36 -19.16
N LEU A 254 5.66 -21.25 -18.29
CA LEU A 254 6.18 -20.86 -16.96
C LEU A 254 7.49 -20.10 -17.05
N ASN A 255 8.38 -20.45 -17.99
CA ASN A 255 9.66 -19.77 -18.21
C ASN A 255 9.46 -18.31 -18.62
N VAL A 256 8.39 -17.97 -19.33
CA VAL A 256 8.06 -16.56 -19.65
C VAL A 256 7.89 -15.75 -18.35
N SER A 257 7.11 -16.25 -17.40
CA SER A 257 6.91 -15.61 -16.10
C SER A 257 8.19 -15.55 -15.28
N LEU A 258 8.94 -16.66 -15.21
CA LEU A 258 10.21 -16.72 -14.50
C LEU A 258 11.24 -15.71 -15.03
N ARG A 259 11.36 -15.54 -16.36
CA ARG A 259 12.26 -14.53 -16.95
C ARG A 259 11.91 -13.12 -16.48
N ARG A 260 10.63 -12.75 -16.43
CA ARG A 260 10.19 -11.42 -15.95
C ARG A 260 10.52 -11.20 -14.48
N LEU A 261 10.25 -12.20 -13.65
CA LEU A 261 10.53 -12.16 -12.21
C LEU A 261 12.02 -12.09 -11.92
N PHE A 262 12.84 -12.91 -12.57
CA PHE A 262 14.29 -12.86 -12.39
C PHE A 262 14.90 -11.58 -12.92
N LEU A 263 14.41 -11.05 -14.05
CA LEU A 263 14.87 -9.75 -14.57
C LEU A 263 14.62 -8.62 -13.55
N ALA A 264 13.47 -8.61 -12.89
CA ALA A 264 13.21 -7.63 -11.81
C ALA A 264 14.21 -7.77 -10.66
N ARG A 265 14.52 -9.00 -10.24
CA ARG A 265 15.53 -9.26 -9.21
C ARG A 265 16.95 -8.88 -9.65
N MET A 266 17.30 -9.10 -10.92
CA MET A 266 18.57 -8.66 -11.49
C MET A 266 18.69 -7.14 -11.50
N LYS A 267 17.64 -6.44 -11.92
CA LYS A 267 17.58 -4.98 -11.88
C LYS A 267 17.64 -4.40 -10.45
N LEU A 268 17.16 -5.12 -9.46
CA LEU A 268 17.35 -4.77 -8.05
C LEU A 268 18.79 -5.01 -7.54
N GLY A 269 19.62 -5.65 -8.35
CA GLY A 269 21.02 -6.00 -7.98
C GLY A 269 21.13 -7.11 -6.93
N LEU A 270 20.11 -7.99 -6.79
CA LEU A 270 20.07 -9.01 -5.74
C LEU A 270 21.08 -10.14 -5.93
N PHE A 271 21.70 -10.23 -7.10
CA PHE A 271 22.70 -11.25 -7.43
C PHE A 271 24.13 -10.68 -7.53
N LEU A 272 24.31 -9.38 -7.24
CA LEU A 272 25.61 -8.74 -7.27
C LEU A 272 26.33 -8.94 -5.94
N PRO A 273 27.68 -8.95 -5.97
CA PRO A 273 28.47 -8.81 -4.78
C PRO A 273 28.13 -7.54 -3.99
N GLU A 274 28.36 -7.57 -2.68
CA GLU A 274 28.15 -6.41 -1.82
C GLU A 274 29.00 -5.23 -2.31
N GLY A 275 28.39 -4.05 -2.44
CA GLY A 275 29.05 -2.81 -2.87
C GLY A 275 29.01 -2.53 -4.38
N GLU A 276 28.64 -3.48 -5.23
CA GLU A 276 28.52 -3.24 -6.68
C GLU A 276 27.20 -2.56 -7.08
N ASN A 277 26.19 -2.59 -6.21
CA ASN A 277 24.95 -1.87 -6.43
C ASN A 277 25.03 -0.47 -5.79
N PRO A 278 24.71 0.63 -6.49
CA PRO A 278 24.86 1.99 -5.97
C PRO A 278 24.05 2.24 -4.69
N TYR A 279 22.95 1.53 -4.50
CA TYR A 279 22.07 1.69 -3.35
C TYR A 279 22.55 0.94 -2.09
N THR A 280 23.56 0.10 -2.16
CA THR A 280 24.12 -0.60 -0.98
C THR A 280 24.81 0.35 0.00
N ALA A 281 25.25 1.52 -0.46
CA ALA A 281 25.88 2.55 0.37
C ALA A 281 24.92 3.30 1.29
N ILE A 282 23.60 3.14 1.14
CA ILE A 282 22.60 3.83 1.96
C ILE A 282 22.65 3.29 3.40
N PRO A 283 23.04 4.10 4.40
CA PRO A 283 23.25 3.62 5.75
C PRO A 283 21.93 3.48 6.52
N TYR A 284 21.87 2.56 7.49
CA TYR A 284 20.67 2.36 8.30
C TYR A 284 20.25 3.62 9.10
N SER A 285 21.18 4.51 9.37
CA SER A 285 20.94 5.77 10.11
C SER A 285 19.99 6.74 9.42
N VAL A 286 19.65 6.52 8.14
CA VAL A 286 18.63 7.33 7.44
C VAL A 286 17.22 7.00 7.91
N VAL A 287 16.97 5.78 8.45
CA VAL A 287 15.66 5.32 8.86
C VAL A 287 15.10 6.20 9.98
N ASP A 288 13.96 6.85 9.72
CA ASP A 288 13.27 7.76 10.63
C ASP A 288 14.21 8.85 11.22
N CYS A 289 15.18 9.32 10.45
CA CYS A 289 16.10 10.37 10.87
C CYS A 289 15.37 11.72 11.01
N GLU A 290 16.02 12.69 11.67
CA GLU A 290 15.42 13.99 11.92
C GLU A 290 15.02 14.71 10.62
N GLN A 291 15.83 14.60 9.57
CA GLN A 291 15.54 15.22 8.29
C GLN A 291 14.29 14.63 7.64
N HIS A 292 14.14 13.29 7.68
CA HIS A 292 12.97 12.61 7.16
C HIS A 292 11.69 12.97 7.94
N ARG A 293 11.77 13.05 9.27
CA ARG A 293 10.65 13.55 10.09
C ARG A 293 10.28 15.00 9.81
N LYS A 294 11.25 15.86 9.48
CA LYS A 294 10.97 17.25 9.05
C LYS A 294 10.23 17.28 7.71
N ASP A 295 10.63 16.44 6.76
CA ASP A 295 9.93 16.32 5.47
C ASP A 295 8.49 15.81 5.65
N ALA A 296 8.29 14.77 6.47
CA ALA A 296 6.95 14.27 6.79
C ALA A 296 6.06 15.34 7.46
N LEU A 297 6.62 16.16 8.33
CA LEU A 297 5.91 17.29 8.94
C LEU A 297 5.54 18.36 7.90
N GLU A 298 6.42 18.64 6.94
CA GLU A 298 6.14 19.58 5.84
C GLU A 298 5.00 19.05 4.97
N MET A 299 5.04 17.76 4.59
CA MET A 299 3.97 17.10 3.84
C MET A 299 2.63 17.13 4.60
N ALA A 300 2.64 16.88 5.91
CA ALA A 300 1.45 16.99 6.74
C ALA A 300 0.86 18.39 6.75
N ARG A 301 1.70 19.43 6.81
CA ARG A 301 1.25 20.83 6.73
C ARG A 301 0.64 21.15 5.37
N LYS A 302 1.25 20.69 4.27
CA LYS A 302 0.75 20.88 2.91
C LYS A 302 -0.56 20.15 2.66
N SER A 303 -0.79 19.02 3.34
CA SER A 303 -2.02 18.23 3.17
C SER A 303 -3.25 18.82 3.85
N ILE A 304 -3.08 19.83 4.73
CA ILE A 304 -4.19 20.47 5.43
C ILE A 304 -4.82 21.53 4.53
N VAL A 305 -6.10 21.35 4.19
CA VAL A 305 -6.87 22.24 3.33
C VAL A 305 -7.76 23.15 4.16
N LEU A 306 -7.65 24.48 3.97
CA LEU A 306 -8.52 25.47 4.59
C LEU A 306 -9.84 25.57 3.79
N LEU A 307 -10.89 24.91 4.26
CA LEU A 307 -12.18 24.90 3.57
C LEU A 307 -13.02 26.15 3.84
N LYS A 308 -12.87 26.77 5.00
CA LYS A 308 -13.68 27.92 5.42
C LYS A 308 -12.92 28.78 6.43
N ASN A 309 -12.95 30.11 6.28
CA ASN A 309 -12.39 31.05 7.23
C ASN A 309 -13.21 32.34 7.26
N GLU A 310 -14.43 32.28 7.83
CA GLU A 310 -15.32 33.43 7.97
C GLU A 310 -14.77 34.40 9.02
N ASN A 311 -14.88 35.69 8.74
CA ASN A 311 -14.43 36.79 9.61
C ASN A 311 -12.94 36.69 10.03
N ASN A 312 -12.11 36.01 9.24
CA ASN A 312 -10.69 35.80 9.56
C ASN A 312 -10.46 35.15 10.93
N LEU A 313 -11.32 34.20 11.33
CA LEU A 313 -11.21 33.51 12.61
C LEU A 313 -9.88 32.76 12.75
N LEU A 314 -9.37 32.21 11.65
CA LEU A 314 -8.07 31.53 11.62
C LEU A 314 -6.98 32.44 11.03
N PRO A 315 -5.76 32.38 11.56
CA PRO A 315 -5.32 31.59 12.70
C PRO A 315 -5.89 32.08 14.03
N LEU A 316 -6.18 31.14 14.94
CA LEU A 316 -6.68 31.47 16.26
C LEU A 316 -5.72 32.39 17.01
N SER A 317 -6.24 33.39 17.74
CA SER A 317 -5.43 34.28 18.56
C SER A 317 -4.69 33.50 19.65
N LYS A 318 -3.41 33.79 19.83
CA LYS A 318 -2.61 33.26 20.95
C LYS A 318 -3.01 33.81 22.31
N LYS A 319 -3.91 34.82 22.34
CA LYS A 319 -4.40 35.46 23.58
C LYS A 319 -5.72 34.81 24.06
N LEU A 320 -6.15 33.69 23.49
CA LEU A 320 -7.31 32.93 23.96
C LEU A 320 -7.02 32.45 25.40
N ARG A 321 -8.06 32.49 26.24
CA ARG A 321 -7.98 31.95 27.61
C ARG A 321 -8.26 30.47 27.69
N LYS A 322 -9.10 30.00 26.78
CA LYS A 322 -9.61 28.61 26.78
C LYS A 322 -9.82 28.09 25.37
N ILE A 323 -9.42 26.84 25.13
CA ILE A 323 -9.67 26.10 23.90
C ILE A 323 -10.31 24.78 24.26
N ALA A 324 -11.45 24.45 23.63
CA ALA A 324 -12.06 23.13 23.71
C ALA A 324 -11.64 22.32 22.49
N VAL A 325 -11.06 21.14 22.72
CA VAL A 325 -10.75 20.14 21.71
C VAL A 325 -11.74 18.99 21.89
N ILE A 326 -12.59 18.78 20.89
CA ILE A 326 -13.71 17.82 21.00
C ILE A 326 -13.62 16.82 19.87
N GLY A 327 -13.84 15.56 20.19
CA GLY A 327 -13.88 14.46 19.25
C GLY A 327 -12.88 13.35 19.52
N PRO A 328 -13.20 12.11 19.11
CA PRO A 328 -12.37 10.95 19.40
C PRO A 328 -11.01 10.98 18.69
N ALA A 329 -10.94 11.53 17.48
CA ALA A 329 -9.71 11.63 16.70
C ALA A 329 -8.66 12.58 17.33
N ALA A 330 -9.03 13.39 18.32
CA ALA A 330 -8.10 14.32 18.97
C ALA A 330 -6.94 13.62 19.69
N THR A 331 -7.16 12.41 20.18
CA THR A 331 -6.17 11.60 20.92
C THR A 331 -5.89 10.24 20.27
N ASP A 332 -6.57 9.92 19.18
CA ASP A 332 -6.40 8.63 18.51
C ASP A 332 -5.10 8.60 17.70
N SER A 333 -4.15 7.81 18.17
CA SER A 333 -2.88 7.58 17.49
C SER A 333 -3.01 6.56 16.35
N VAL A 334 -3.97 5.65 16.40
CA VAL A 334 -4.15 4.58 15.41
C VAL A 334 -4.63 5.16 14.08
N SER A 335 -5.63 6.05 14.12
CA SER A 335 -6.11 6.73 12.91
C SER A 335 -5.02 7.53 12.17
N LEU A 336 -4.01 8.05 12.90
CA LEU A 336 -2.89 8.78 12.31
C LEU A 336 -1.94 7.88 11.52
N LEU A 337 -1.90 6.57 11.83
CA LEU A 337 -1.01 5.63 11.17
C LEU A 337 -1.56 5.17 9.80
N GLY A 338 -2.88 5.06 9.67
CA GLY A 338 -3.51 4.51 8.46
C GLY A 338 -3.23 3.02 8.25
N ASN A 339 -3.52 2.52 7.04
CA ASN A 339 -3.18 1.15 6.67
C ASN A 339 -1.77 1.08 6.06
N TYR A 340 -1.14 -0.08 6.14
CA TYR A 340 0.23 -0.31 5.66
C TYR A 340 1.23 0.73 6.16
N ASN A 341 1.25 0.95 7.46
CA ASN A 341 2.17 1.86 8.14
C ASN A 341 3.40 1.16 8.71
N GLY A 342 4.48 1.91 8.86
CA GLY A 342 5.58 1.60 9.78
C GLY A 342 5.28 2.11 11.19
N THR A 343 6.22 1.94 12.10
CA THR A 343 6.17 2.51 13.45
C THR A 343 6.97 3.82 13.46
N PRO A 344 6.33 5.00 13.58
CA PRO A 344 7.08 6.25 13.65
C PRO A 344 7.79 6.35 15.00
N GLY A 345 9.05 6.77 15.00
CA GLY A 345 9.80 7.02 16.24
C GLY A 345 9.22 8.17 17.07
N LYS A 346 8.42 9.02 16.45
CA LYS A 346 7.69 10.11 17.10
C LYS A 346 6.35 10.34 16.45
N LEU A 347 5.30 10.31 17.26
CA LEU A 347 3.93 10.58 16.86
C LEU A 347 3.40 11.75 17.72
N THR A 348 2.58 12.60 17.11
CA THR A 348 1.94 13.73 17.80
C THR A 348 0.46 13.76 17.45
N THR A 349 -0.41 13.58 18.45
CA THR A 349 -1.85 13.71 18.29
C THR A 349 -2.27 15.19 18.16
N PHE A 350 -3.50 15.45 17.68
CA PHE A 350 -4.03 16.82 17.57
C PHE A 350 -4.05 17.52 18.93
N LEU A 351 -4.55 16.85 19.96
CA LEU A 351 -4.59 17.40 21.31
C LEU A 351 -3.21 17.76 21.85
N GLU A 352 -2.23 16.88 21.66
CA GLU A 352 -0.86 17.09 22.07
C GLU A 352 -0.21 18.25 21.30
N GLY A 353 -0.42 18.31 19.99
CA GLY A 353 0.06 19.39 19.14
C GLY A 353 -0.50 20.75 19.55
N ILE A 354 -1.79 20.83 19.87
CA ILE A 354 -2.45 22.06 20.36
C ILE A 354 -1.85 22.47 21.72
N ARG A 355 -1.77 21.54 22.67
CA ARG A 355 -1.20 21.81 24.01
C ARG A 355 0.24 22.31 23.96
N ARG A 356 1.05 21.78 23.05
CA ARG A 356 2.43 22.25 22.85
C ARG A 356 2.53 23.61 22.17
N LYS A 357 1.49 24.03 21.44
CA LYS A 357 1.48 25.24 20.63
C LYS A 357 1.03 26.47 21.41
N VAL A 358 0.17 26.31 22.40
CA VAL A 358 -0.37 27.38 23.22
C VAL A 358 0.54 27.66 24.42
N SER A 359 0.42 28.89 25.03
CA SER A 359 1.11 29.22 26.27
C SER A 359 0.50 28.51 27.48
N SER A 360 1.24 28.42 28.58
CA SER A 360 0.78 27.80 29.85
C SER A 360 -0.48 28.44 30.42
N ASP A 361 -0.80 29.68 30.03
CA ASP A 361 -1.95 30.44 30.52
C ASP A 361 -3.24 30.08 29.80
N VAL A 362 -3.16 29.28 28.73
CA VAL A 362 -4.32 28.84 27.97
C VAL A 362 -4.83 27.49 28.51
N GLU A 363 -6.05 27.50 29.03
CA GLU A 363 -6.74 26.25 29.41
C GLU A 363 -7.12 25.46 28.18
N VAL A 364 -6.61 24.23 28.01
CA VAL A 364 -6.99 23.31 26.95
C VAL A 364 -7.81 22.18 27.55
N VAL A 365 -9.12 22.21 27.33
CA VAL A 365 -10.03 21.15 27.76
C VAL A 365 -10.24 20.14 26.61
N TYR A 366 -10.39 18.87 26.95
CA TYR A 366 -10.65 17.81 26.00
C TYR A 366 -11.87 17.00 26.41
N GLU A 367 -12.73 16.76 25.43
CA GLU A 367 -13.85 15.84 25.57
C GLU A 367 -13.97 14.95 24.33
N LYS A 368 -14.10 13.64 24.56
CA LYS A 368 -14.23 12.69 23.47
C LYS A 368 -15.54 12.86 22.69
N GLY A 369 -16.65 13.14 23.37
CA GLY A 369 -17.97 13.36 22.82
C GLY A 369 -18.63 12.08 22.32
N VAL A 370 -18.08 11.50 21.26
CA VAL A 370 -18.61 10.27 20.62
C VAL A 370 -17.49 9.23 20.43
N ASN A 371 -17.86 8.01 20.10
CA ASN A 371 -16.91 6.98 19.69
C ASN A 371 -16.59 7.10 18.18
N LEU A 372 -15.46 6.52 17.75
CA LEU A 372 -15.11 6.45 16.32
C LEU A 372 -16.02 5.50 15.53
N THR A 373 -16.52 4.46 16.20
CA THR A 373 -17.41 3.44 15.64
C THR A 373 -18.63 3.28 16.54
N ASP A 374 -19.73 2.81 15.97
CA ASP A 374 -20.91 2.43 16.73
C ASP A 374 -20.60 1.23 17.66
N ASP A 375 -21.42 0.99 18.63
CA ASP A 375 -21.53 0.05 19.77
C ASP A 375 -20.63 -1.21 19.85
N ASN A 376 -19.75 -1.50 18.89
CA ASN A 376 -18.86 -2.64 18.88
C ASN A 376 -17.44 -2.33 19.40
N MET A 377 -17.30 -1.32 20.24
CA MET A 377 -15.98 -1.00 20.80
C MET A 377 -15.61 -1.95 21.92
N PHE A 378 -14.44 -2.59 21.79
CA PHE A 378 -13.80 -3.25 22.91
C PHE A 378 -13.35 -2.19 23.93
N TYR A 379 -13.92 -2.24 25.12
CA TYR A 379 -13.44 -1.45 26.25
C TYR A 379 -12.27 -2.18 26.91
N PRO A 380 -11.18 -1.46 27.24
CA PRO A 380 -10.15 -2.07 28.07
C PRO A 380 -10.78 -2.57 29.36
N VAL A 381 -10.69 -3.85 29.62
CA VAL A 381 -11.11 -4.41 30.91
C VAL A 381 -10.00 -4.06 31.91
N ASP A 382 -10.38 -3.51 33.06
CA ASP A 382 -9.43 -3.26 34.14
C ASP A 382 -8.79 -4.58 34.55
N ILE A 383 -7.48 -4.69 34.38
CA ILE A 383 -6.72 -5.90 34.69
C ILE A 383 -6.95 -6.37 36.14
N TRP A 384 -7.32 -5.45 37.04
CA TRP A 384 -7.63 -5.76 38.43
C TRP A 384 -8.96 -6.50 38.61
N GLN A 385 -9.83 -6.46 37.60
CA GLN A 385 -11.11 -7.20 37.56
C GLN A 385 -10.92 -8.61 36.99
N LEU A 386 -9.77 -8.91 36.37
CA LEU A 386 -9.49 -10.21 35.80
C LEU A 386 -8.79 -11.09 36.83
N LEU A 387 -9.34 -12.26 37.05
CA LEU A 387 -8.78 -13.31 37.95
C LEU A 387 -8.41 -14.53 37.12
N GLN A 388 -7.20 -15.03 37.32
CA GLN A 388 -6.83 -16.35 36.80
C GLN A 388 -7.50 -17.45 37.60
N SER A 389 -7.60 -18.63 37.00
CA SER A 389 -8.26 -19.82 37.61
C SER A 389 -7.72 -20.25 39.00
N LYS A 390 -6.55 -19.71 39.41
CA LYS A 390 -5.94 -19.98 40.72
C LYS A 390 -5.93 -18.76 41.66
N GLY A 391 -6.79 -17.76 41.41
CA GLY A 391 -6.89 -16.57 42.28
C GLY A 391 -5.80 -15.51 42.06
N SER A 392 -4.91 -15.68 41.12
CA SER A 392 -3.94 -14.65 40.69
C SER A 392 -4.64 -13.56 39.87
N LYS A 393 -4.19 -12.32 40.00
CA LYS A 393 -4.70 -11.21 39.18
C LYS A 393 -4.10 -11.26 37.77
N GLY A 394 -4.92 -11.00 36.76
CA GLY A 394 -4.51 -10.93 35.35
C GLY A 394 -5.06 -12.07 34.49
N VAL A 395 -4.54 -12.20 33.31
CA VAL A 395 -4.84 -13.27 32.35
C VAL A 395 -3.57 -14.05 32.02
N HIS A 396 -3.74 -15.35 31.75
CA HIS A 396 -2.65 -16.14 31.19
C HIS A 396 -2.57 -15.83 29.69
N ALA A 397 -1.39 -15.50 29.16
CA ALA A 397 -1.17 -15.27 27.76
C ALA A 397 -0.09 -16.22 27.24
N ASP A 398 -0.48 -17.07 26.29
CA ASP A 398 0.46 -17.89 25.54
C ASP A 398 0.84 -17.15 24.25
N TYR A 399 2.13 -16.97 24.03
CA TYR A 399 2.66 -16.33 22.83
C TYR A 399 3.11 -17.42 21.87
N PHE A 400 2.47 -17.45 20.70
CA PHE A 400 2.84 -18.34 19.62
C PHE A 400 3.51 -17.54 18.52
N ASN A 401 4.60 -18.07 17.97
CA ASN A 401 5.27 -17.47 16.82
C ASN A 401 4.48 -17.81 15.53
N LEU A 402 3.22 -17.34 15.46
CA LEU A 402 2.33 -17.56 14.35
C LEU A 402 2.54 -16.47 13.28
N SER A 403 2.64 -16.88 12.03
CA SER A 403 2.57 -15.96 10.90
C SER A 403 1.17 -15.28 10.89
N LEU A 404 1.13 -13.95 10.80
CA LEU A 404 -0.11 -13.16 10.70
C LEU A 404 -0.99 -13.48 9.47
N ILE A 405 -0.51 -14.36 8.59
CA ILE A 405 -1.25 -14.85 7.41
C ILE A 405 -2.37 -15.83 7.77
N HIS A 406 -2.45 -16.26 9.01
CA HIS A 406 -3.39 -17.29 9.48
C HIS A 406 -4.48 -16.75 10.41
N ILE A 407 -4.67 -15.42 10.49
CA ILE A 407 -5.75 -14.78 11.23
C ILE A 407 -6.75 -14.17 10.25
#